data_fb241e9a77e863a3d5a797a96dc5942b
#
_entry.id   fb241e9a77e863a3d5a797a96dc5942b
#
_cell.length_a   1.000
_cell.length_b   1.000
_cell.length_c   1.000
_cell.angle_alpha   90.00
_cell.angle_beta   90.00
_cell.angle_gamma   90.00
#
_symmetry.space_group_name_H-M   'P 1'
#
loop_
_entity.id
_entity.type
_entity.pdbx_description
1 polymer ?
#
loop_
_entity_poly.entity_id
_entity_poly.type
_entity_poly.pdbx_seq_one_letter_code
_entity_poly.pdbx_strand_id
1 'polypeptide(L)'
;FSVPQLDVSIEPNIDLSSALKTTLDSPEFYPPLSESVFEGDTVAIALQTDIPHAGYLIESIVDYLMTNGIELGNITLVVTARTAENLGIPSTQYEMAEKDKAEGKRPPVFSFDFGFQALNTQVHDPENQTGHAYLAANEEGDPVYVNRTLVDADVVIPIGFPSPGEANQQSDCIYPDFSTTSTLHRFAQGK
;
A
#
# COMPACT_ATOMS: atom_id res chain seq x y z
N PHE A 1 29.79 29.96 5.37
CA PHE A 1 28.42 29.88 4.84
C PHE A 1 27.57 29.24 5.92
N SER A 2 26.78 30.06 6.65
CA SER A 2 25.74 29.50 7.57
C SER A 2 24.54 29.14 6.73
N VAL A 3 24.17 27.87 6.76
CA VAL A 3 22.87 27.41 6.25
C VAL A 3 21.81 27.94 7.21
N PRO A 4 20.80 28.68 6.75
CA PRO A 4 19.69 29.08 7.61
C PRO A 4 19.03 27.83 8.13
N GLN A 5 18.99 27.68 9.44
CA GLN A 5 18.19 26.67 10.11
C GLN A 5 16.74 27.08 9.88
N LEU A 6 16.06 26.37 9.00
CA LEU A 6 14.60 26.47 8.87
C LEU A 6 14.01 25.95 10.17
N ASP A 7 13.58 26.89 10.99
CA ASP A 7 12.76 26.60 12.18
C ASP A 7 11.35 26.28 11.66
N VAL A 8 11.16 25.01 11.27
CA VAL A 8 9.85 24.48 10.87
C VAL A 8 9.14 24.00 12.12
N SER A 9 8.86 24.91 13.02
CA SER A 9 7.81 24.73 14.03
C SER A 9 6.45 25.02 13.38
N ILE A 10 6.12 24.28 12.34
CA ILE A 10 4.73 24.14 11.94
C ILE A 10 4.20 23.05 12.86
N GLU A 11 3.52 23.45 13.91
CA GLU A 11 2.47 22.61 14.48
C GLU A 11 1.21 22.82 13.63
N PRO A 12 0.97 22.03 12.58
CA PRO A 12 -0.31 22.05 11.97
C PRO A 12 -1.24 21.31 12.94
N ASN A 13 -2.13 22.03 13.54
CA ASN A 13 -3.33 21.44 14.12
C ASN A 13 -4.23 20.98 12.94
N ILE A 14 -3.67 20.09 12.10
CA ILE A 14 -4.36 19.49 10.96
C ILE A 14 -5.21 18.39 11.58
N ASP A 15 -6.50 18.56 11.51
CA ASP A 15 -7.43 17.46 11.69
C ASP A 15 -7.24 16.47 10.53
N LEU A 16 -6.42 15.44 10.77
CA LEU A 16 -6.08 14.41 9.79
C LEU A 16 -7.34 13.73 9.22
N SER A 17 -8.38 13.54 10.06
CA SER A 17 -9.63 12.95 9.63
C SER A 17 -10.32 13.79 8.57
N SER A 18 -10.45 15.08 8.86
CA SER A 18 -11.09 16.02 7.93
C SER A 18 -10.29 16.19 6.65
N ALA A 19 -8.96 16.25 6.75
CA ALA A 19 -8.07 16.35 5.60
C ALA A 19 -8.14 15.10 4.72
N LEU A 20 -8.09 13.91 5.31
CA LEU A 20 -8.20 12.66 4.58
C LEU A 20 -9.55 12.53 3.88
N LYS A 21 -10.65 12.80 4.61
CA LYS A 21 -11.99 12.77 4.02
C LYS A 21 -12.10 13.72 2.83
N THR A 22 -11.60 14.93 2.96
CA THR A 22 -11.59 15.91 1.86
C THR A 22 -10.80 15.39 0.66
N THR A 23 -9.67 14.74 0.89
CA THR A 23 -8.84 14.15 -0.17
C THR A 23 -9.57 13.00 -0.88
N LEU A 24 -10.30 12.16 -0.14
CA LEU A 24 -11.04 11.04 -0.72
C LEU A 24 -12.32 11.49 -1.46
N ASP A 25 -12.96 12.55 -0.96
CA ASP A 25 -14.19 13.12 -1.57
C ASP A 25 -13.89 14.05 -2.76
N SER A 26 -12.69 14.60 -2.83
CA SER A 26 -12.30 15.55 -3.88
C SER A 26 -10.83 15.39 -4.27
N PRO A 27 -10.41 14.22 -4.79
CA PRO A 27 -9.03 14.00 -5.21
C PRO A 27 -8.70 14.86 -6.44
N GLU A 28 -7.44 15.27 -6.56
CA GLU A 28 -6.98 15.97 -7.76
C GLU A 28 -6.97 15.02 -8.96
N PHE A 29 -7.56 15.42 -10.06
CA PHE A 29 -7.60 14.72 -11.36
C PHE A 29 -8.39 13.39 -11.39
N TYR A 30 -9.04 12.99 -10.32
CA TYR A 30 -9.83 11.76 -10.24
C TYR A 30 -11.25 12.05 -9.70
N PRO A 31 -12.24 11.21 -10.00
CA PRO A 31 -13.53 11.29 -9.33
C PRO A 31 -13.38 10.97 -7.83
N PRO A 32 -14.37 11.37 -6.99
CA PRO A 32 -14.43 10.93 -5.60
C PRO A 32 -14.25 9.43 -5.46
N LEU A 33 -13.55 8.97 -4.41
CA LEU A 33 -13.37 7.54 -4.22
C LEU A 33 -14.71 6.81 -4.05
N SER A 34 -15.71 7.45 -3.45
CA SER A 34 -17.08 6.92 -3.34
C SER A 34 -17.79 6.67 -4.69
N GLU A 35 -17.35 7.34 -5.75
CA GLU A 35 -17.86 7.11 -7.10
C GLU A 35 -17.02 6.10 -7.90
N SER A 36 -15.87 5.70 -7.34
CA SER A 36 -14.90 4.82 -7.97
C SER A 36 -14.91 3.40 -7.40
N VAL A 37 -15.68 3.16 -6.33
CA VAL A 37 -15.81 1.85 -5.68
C VAL A 37 -17.28 1.41 -5.69
N PHE A 38 -17.50 0.11 -5.93
CA PHE A 38 -18.83 -0.48 -6.00
C PHE A 38 -18.94 -1.68 -5.07
N GLU A 39 -20.16 -1.98 -4.61
CA GLU A 39 -20.42 -3.17 -3.82
C GLU A 39 -19.92 -4.42 -4.54
N GLY A 40 -19.09 -5.21 -3.86
CA GLY A 40 -18.47 -6.42 -4.40
C GLY A 40 -17.06 -6.23 -4.95
N ASP A 41 -16.61 -4.99 -5.14
CA ASP A 41 -15.22 -4.75 -5.56
C ASP A 41 -14.23 -5.25 -4.51
N THR A 42 -13.09 -5.73 -5.02
CA THR A 42 -11.90 -6.03 -4.22
C THR A 42 -10.99 -4.82 -4.20
N VAL A 43 -10.61 -4.39 -2.98
CA VAL A 43 -9.78 -3.20 -2.78
C VAL A 43 -8.44 -3.61 -2.17
N ALA A 44 -7.34 -3.19 -2.80
CA ALA A 44 -6.01 -3.36 -2.25
C ALA A 44 -5.44 -2.00 -1.80
N ILE A 45 -5.01 -1.91 -0.53
CA ILE A 45 -4.32 -0.75 0.02
C ILE A 45 -2.83 -1.05 0.02
N ALA A 46 -2.04 -0.34 -0.79
CA ALA A 46 -0.58 -0.49 -0.85
C ALA A 46 0.08 0.55 0.06
N LEU A 47 0.69 0.12 1.16
CA LEU A 47 1.32 1.01 2.13
C LEU A 47 2.83 0.97 2.02
N GLN A 48 3.43 2.10 1.64
CA GLN A 48 4.89 2.28 1.67
C GLN A 48 5.46 2.32 3.08
N THR A 49 6.78 2.19 3.16
CA THR A 49 7.53 2.24 4.43
C THR A 49 7.59 3.67 4.99
N ASP A 50 7.65 3.75 6.32
CA ASP A 50 7.89 4.99 7.09
C ASP A 50 6.78 6.07 6.93
N ILE A 51 5.55 5.68 6.62
CA ILE A 51 4.41 6.59 6.58
C ILE A 51 4.02 6.98 8.03
N PRO A 52 4.04 8.26 8.39
CA PRO A 52 3.62 8.70 9.70
C PRO A 52 2.12 8.49 9.88
N HIS A 53 1.72 8.12 11.10
CA HIS A 53 0.32 7.84 11.45
C HIS A 53 -0.35 6.78 10.56
N ALA A 54 0.44 5.83 9.99
CA ALA A 54 -0.04 4.81 9.05
C ALA A 54 -1.27 4.07 9.59
N GLY A 55 -1.27 3.66 10.85
CA GLY A 55 -2.41 3.00 11.48
C GLY A 55 -3.70 3.80 11.36
N TYR A 56 -3.65 5.07 11.74
CA TYR A 56 -4.79 5.97 11.66
C TYR A 56 -5.29 6.19 10.23
N LEU A 57 -4.36 6.33 9.27
CA LEU A 57 -4.71 6.48 7.85
C LEU A 57 -5.43 5.23 7.31
N ILE A 58 -4.90 4.04 7.63
CA ILE A 58 -5.51 2.78 7.23
C ILE A 58 -6.92 2.64 7.81
N GLU A 59 -7.08 2.86 9.12
CA GLU A 59 -8.38 2.80 9.79
C GLU A 59 -9.39 3.73 9.12
N SER A 60 -9.01 4.99 8.91
CA SER A 60 -9.90 5.98 8.30
C SER A 60 -10.27 5.64 6.85
N ILE A 61 -9.35 5.05 6.07
CA ILE A 61 -9.64 4.61 4.70
C ILE A 61 -10.56 3.40 4.72
N VAL A 62 -10.31 2.43 5.60
CA VAL A 62 -11.16 1.24 5.74
C VAL A 62 -12.58 1.63 6.16
N ASP A 63 -12.73 2.53 7.14
CA ASP A 63 -14.03 3.04 7.57
C ASP A 63 -14.75 3.77 6.44
N TYR A 64 -14.01 4.56 5.65
CA TYR A 64 -14.56 5.24 4.48
C TYR A 64 -15.07 4.23 3.43
N LEU A 65 -14.29 3.21 3.10
CA LEU A 65 -14.66 2.16 2.16
C LEU A 65 -15.89 1.38 2.64
N MET A 66 -15.91 0.98 3.90
CA MET A 66 -17.04 0.27 4.50
C MET A 66 -18.32 1.12 4.49
N THR A 67 -18.20 2.42 4.76
CA THR A 67 -19.33 3.38 4.68
C THR A 67 -19.89 3.48 3.26
N ASN A 68 -19.03 3.26 2.24
CA ASN A 68 -19.42 3.27 0.83
C ASN A 68 -19.74 1.88 0.27
N GLY A 69 -19.99 0.88 1.13
CA GLY A 69 -20.55 -0.42 0.74
C GLY A 69 -19.52 -1.52 0.47
N ILE A 70 -18.21 -1.27 0.69
CA ILE A 70 -17.19 -2.30 0.54
C ILE A 70 -17.15 -3.17 1.80
N GLU A 71 -17.26 -4.48 1.64
CA GLU A 71 -17.13 -5.41 2.76
C GLU A 71 -15.67 -5.51 3.23
N LEU A 72 -15.46 -5.57 4.56
CA LEU A 72 -14.11 -5.70 5.14
C LEU A 72 -13.32 -6.89 4.56
N GLY A 73 -14.01 -7.99 4.26
CA GLY A 73 -13.41 -9.19 3.65
C GLY A 73 -12.85 -8.98 2.25
N ASN A 74 -13.30 -7.93 1.56
CA ASN A 74 -12.85 -7.54 0.23
C ASN A 74 -11.72 -6.50 0.25
N ILE A 75 -11.30 -6.06 1.45
CA ILE A 75 -10.20 -5.10 1.61
C ILE A 75 -8.94 -5.86 2.02
N THR A 76 -7.86 -5.67 1.29
CA THR A 76 -6.55 -6.25 1.60
C THR A 76 -5.49 -5.16 1.73
N LEU A 77 -4.81 -5.11 2.88
CA LEU A 77 -3.64 -4.28 3.08
C LEU A 77 -2.39 -5.02 2.59
N VAL A 78 -1.66 -4.41 1.67
CA VAL A 78 -0.38 -4.93 1.17
C VAL A 78 0.75 -4.06 1.68
N VAL A 79 1.71 -4.67 2.38
CA VAL A 79 2.83 -3.99 3.03
C VAL A 79 4.16 -4.65 2.67
N THR A 80 5.25 -3.90 2.74
CA THR A 80 6.60 -4.48 2.69
C THR A 80 6.95 -5.15 4.02
N ALA A 81 7.96 -6.03 4.06
CA ALA A 81 8.42 -6.64 5.29
C ALA A 81 8.82 -5.59 6.34
N ARG A 82 9.50 -4.52 5.94
CA ARG A 82 9.88 -3.42 6.82
C ARG A 82 8.68 -2.66 7.38
N THR A 83 7.69 -2.41 6.54
CA THR A 83 6.44 -1.77 6.99
C THR A 83 5.71 -2.64 8.00
N ALA A 84 5.69 -3.93 7.78
CA ALA A 84 5.08 -4.89 8.68
C ALA A 84 5.77 -4.91 10.06
N GLU A 85 7.10 -4.89 10.10
CA GLU A 85 7.87 -4.76 11.34
C GLU A 85 7.52 -3.46 12.09
N ASN A 86 7.46 -2.34 11.38
CA ASN A 86 7.11 -1.04 11.95
C ASN A 86 5.67 -1.00 12.52
N LEU A 87 4.75 -1.75 11.92
CA LEU A 87 3.38 -1.91 12.39
C LEU A 87 3.24 -2.96 13.50
N GLY A 88 4.33 -3.60 13.91
CA GLY A 88 4.34 -4.63 14.94
C GLY A 88 3.70 -5.94 14.51
N ILE A 89 3.62 -6.22 13.20
CA ILE A 89 3.14 -7.50 12.69
C ILE A 89 4.26 -8.55 12.87
N PRO A 90 4.08 -9.60 13.67
CA PRO A 90 5.14 -10.56 13.98
C PRO A 90 5.60 -11.35 12.75
N SER A 91 6.90 -11.48 12.53
CA SER A 91 7.48 -12.26 11.42
C SER A 91 7.04 -13.73 11.42
N THR A 92 6.82 -14.31 12.59
CA THR A 92 6.30 -15.68 12.74
C THR A 92 4.92 -15.86 12.12
N GLN A 93 4.14 -14.80 11.97
CA GLN A 93 2.85 -14.85 11.31
C GLN A 93 2.99 -14.92 9.78
N TYR A 94 4.09 -14.40 9.20
CA TYR A 94 4.34 -14.53 7.75
C TYR A 94 4.70 -15.97 7.38
N GLU A 95 5.56 -16.61 8.17
CA GLU A 95 5.97 -18.00 7.96
C GLU A 95 4.78 -18.96 8.09
N MET A 96 3.89 -18.69 9.03
CA MET A 96 2.63 -19.43 9.18
C MET A 96 1.69 -19.20 7.98
N ALA A 97 1.63 -17.97 7.48
CA ALA A 97 0.81 -17.61 6.33
C ALA A 97 1.22 -18.34 5.06
N GLU A 98 2.52 -18.41 4.78
CA GLU A 98 3.04 -19.15 3.64
C GLU A 98 2.78 -20.65 3.75
N LYS A 99 2.89 -21.21 4.94
CA LYS A 99 2.59 -22.62 5.20
C LYS A 99 1.10 -22.91 5.04
N ASP A 100 0.23 -22.06 5.57
CA ASP A 100 -1.22 -22.20 5.48
C ASP A 100 -1.71 -22.04 4.03
N LYS A 101 -1.07 -21.14 3.26
CA LYS A 101 -1.36 -20.95 1.84
C LYS A 101 -0.95 -22.17 1.00
N ALA A 102 0.22 -22.77 1.30
CA ALA A 102 0.66 -24.02 0.68
C ALA A 102 -0.30 -25.21 1.00
N GLU A 103 -1.02 -25.16 2.13
CA GLU A 103 -2.03 -26.11 2.54
C GLU A 103 -3.46 -25.75 2.07
N GLY A 104 -3.62 -24.70 1.26
CA GLY A 104 -4.92 -24.23 0.73
C GLY A 104 -5.81 -23.56 1.77
N LYS A 105 -5.27 -23.14 2.90
CA LYS A 105 -5.97 -22.40 3.94
C LYS A 105 -6.07 -20.92 3.59
N ARG A 106 -7.06 -20.22 4.15
CA ARG A 106 -7.19 -18.78 3.99
C ARG A 106 -5.93 -18.07 4.54
N PRO A 107 -5.47 -16.97 3.90
CA PRO A 107 -4.38 -16.18 4.45
C PRO A 107 -4.72 -15.73 5.88
N PRO A 108 -3.73 -15.65 6.77
CA PRO A 108 -3.96 -15.19 8.11
C PRO A 108 -4.52 -13.78 8.10
N VAL A 109 -5.56 -13.61 8.88
CA VAL A 109 -6.16 -12.30 9.14
C VAL A 109 -5.38 -11.69 10.29
N PHE A 110 -4.60 -10.66 10.02
CA PHE A 110 -3.92 -9.92 11.07
C PHE A 110 -4.93 -8.96 11.71
N SER A 111 -5.16 -9.09 13.01
CA SER A 111 -5.84 -8.03 13.74
C SER A 111 -4.80 -6.95 14.03
N PHE A 112 -4.86 -5.86 13.32
CA PHE A 112 -4.37 -4.61 13.87
C PHE A 112 -5.25 -4.24 15.06
N ASP A 113 -4.72 -3.52 16.03
CA ASP A 113 -5.51 -3.00 17.18
C ASP A 113 -6.44 -1.86 16.71
N PHE A 114 -7.07 -2.04 15.55
CA PHE A 114 -8.10 -1.19 14.99
C PHE A 114 -9.45 -1.61 15.55
N GLY A 115 -9.67 -1.35 16.83
CA GLY A 115 -11.01 -1.45 17.42
C GLY A 115 -11.81 -2.70 17.10
N PHE A 116 -11.18 -3.92 17.17
CA PHE A 116 -11.82 -5.24 17.03
C PHE A 116 -12.07 -5.77 15.60
N GLN A 117 -11.63 -5.13 14.55
CA GLN A 117 -11.81 -5.65 13.19
C GLN A 117 -10.50 -6.24 12.63
N ALA A 118 -10.63 -7.45 12.10
CA ALA A 118 -9.51 -8.11 11.44
C ALA A 118 -9.45 -7.67 9.98
N LEU A 119 -8.38 -7.00 9.57
CA LEU A 119 -8.12 -6.61 8.19
C LEU A 119 -7.23 -7.66 7.51
N ASN A 120 -7.61 -8.10 6.32
CA ASN A 120 -6.75 -8.96 5.51
C ASN A 120 -5.42 -8.22 5.24
N THR A 121 -4.30 -8.84 5.60
CA THR A 121 -2.99 -8.22 5.39
C THR A 121 -2.05 -9.20 4.71
N GLN A 122 -1.38 -8.73 3.67
CA GLN A 122 -0.37 -9.45 2.94
C GLN A 122 0.97 -8.74 3.06
N VAL A 123 2.01 -9.47 3.47
CA VAL A 123 3.36 -8.98 3.39
C VAL A 123 3.92 -9.35 2.01
N HIS A 124 4.41 -8.34 1.31
CA HIS A 124 5.04 -8.51 0.03
C HIS A 124 6.40 -9.21 0.18
N ASP A 125 6.57 -10.32 -0.50
CA ASP A 125 7.83 -11.04 -0.62
C ASP A 125 8.34 -10.95 -2.06
N PRO A 126 9.41 -10.17 -2.34
CA PRO A 126 9.93 -9.96 -3.69
C PRO A 126 10.54 -11.21 -4.33
N GLU A 127 10.82 -12.27 -3.55
CA GLU A 127 11.36 -13.55 -4.02
C GLU A 127 10.26 -14.58 -4.36
N ASN A 128 9.01 -14.35 -3.94
CA ASN A 128 7.91 -15.28 -4.17
C ASN A 128 7.43 -15.23 -5.62
N GLN A 129 7.90 -16.16 -6.45
CA GLN A 129 7.59 -16.21 -7.89
C GLN A 129 6.08 -16.30 -8.21
N THR A 130 5.29 -16.92 -7.36
CA THR A 130 3.84 -17.08 -7.56
C THR A 130 3.04 -15.88 -7.05
N GLY A 131 3.63 -15.07 -6.19
CA GLY A 131 3.03 -13.88 -5.58
C GLY A 131 3.05 -12.64 -6.47
N HIS A 132 3.54 -12.76 -7.72
CA HIS A 132 3.63 -11.66 -8.66
C HIS A 132 2.82 -11.91 -9.92
N ALA A 133 2.39 -10.81 -10.55
CA ALA A 133 1.77 -10.80 -11.85
C ALA A 133 2.54 -9.88 -12.80
N TYR A 134 2.53 -10.23 -14.08
CA TYR A 134 3.09 -9.38 -15.13
C TYR A 134 2.23 -8.12 -15.27
N LEU A 135 2.85 -6.96 -15.18
CA LEU A 135 2.19 -5.68 -15.36
C LEU A 135 2.42 -5.11 -16.75
N ALA A 136 3.69 -5.00 -17.14
CA ALA A 136 4.12 -4.38 -18.39
C ALA A 136 5.54 -4.80 -18.75
N ALA A 137 6.05 -4.32 -19.88
CA ALA A 137 7.47 -4.32 -20.19
C ALA A 137 8.00 -2.87 -20.20
N ASN A 138 9.26 -2.70 -19.82
CA ASN A 138 9.94 -1.41 -19.97
C ASN A 138 10.28 -1.15 -21.45
N GLU A 139 10.90 0.00 -21.75
CA GLU A 139 11.29 0.38 -23.12
C GLU A 139 12.29 -0.60 -23.76
N GLU A 140 13.07 -1.31 -22.96
CA GLU A 140 14.05 -2.31 -23.40
C GLU A 140 13.41 -3.69 -23.63
N GLY A 141 12.13 -3.87 -23.30
CA GLY A 141 11.37 -5.11 -23.41
C GLY A 141 11.49 -6.03 -22.20
N ASP A 142 12.12 -5.59 -21.12
CA ASP A 142 12.22 -6.36 -19.90
C ASP A 142 10.90 -6.38 -19.13
N PRO A 143 10.45 -7.55 -18.63
CA PRO A 143 9.19 -7.66 -17.95
C PRO A 143 9.22 -7.01 -16.56
N VAL A 144 8.17 -6.27 -16.23
CA VAL A 144 7.89 -5.70 -14.90
C VAL A 144 6.85 -6.58 -14.23
N TYR A 145 7.21 -7.13 -13.08
CA TYR A 145 6.32 -7.93 -12.24
C TYR A 145 6.05 -7.21 -10.93
N VAL A 146 4.78 -7.12 -10.55
CA VAL A 146 4.31 -6.46 -9.34
C VAL A 146 3.51 -7.46 -8.51
N ASN A 147 3.35 -7.19 -7.23
CA ASN A 147 2.54 -8.00 -6.31
C ASN A 147 1.18 -8.33 -6.94
N ARG A 148 0.84 -9.60 -6.98
CA ARG A 148 -0.37 -10.10 -7.66
C ARG A 148 -1.65 -9.51 -7.07
N THR A 149 -1.74 -9.34 -5.76
CA THR A 149 -2.93 -8.79 -5.11
C THR A 149 -3.21 -7.35 -5.58
N LEU A 150 -2.15 -6.57 -5.84
CA LEU A 150 -2.29 -5.21 -6.39
C LEU A 150 -2.73 -5.21 -7.86
N VAL A 151 -2.33 -6.23 -8.62
CA VAL A 151 -2.70 -6.34 -10.05
C VAL A 151 -4.12 -6.87 -10.22
N ASP A 152 -4.53 -7.81 -9.36
CA ASP A 152 -5.81 -8.50 -9.47
C ASP A 152 -6.96 -7.74 -8.77
N ALA A 153 -6.67 -6.70 -7.97
CA ALA A 153 -7.69 -5.89 -7.30
C ALA A 153 -8.44 -4.98 -8.30
N ASP A 154 -9.74 -4.79 -8.07
CA ASP A 154 -10.57 -3.88 -8.87
C ASP A 154 -10.18 -2.41 -8.60
N VAL A 155 -9.81 -2.10 -7.35
CA VAL A 155 -9.36 -0.76 -6.94
C VAL A 155 -8.08 -0.87 -6.11
N VAL A 156 -7.08 -0.05 -6.43
CA VAL A 156 -5.84 0.06 -5.66
C VAL A 156 -5.70 1.46 -5.08
N ILE A 157 -5.48 1.53 -3.76
CA ILE A 157 -5.27 2.77 -3.02
C ILE A 157 -3.82 2.79 -2.53
N PRO A 158 -2.91 3.50 -3.21
CA PRO A 158 -1.53 3.64 -2.77
C PRO A 158 -1.42 4.72 -1.69
N ILE A 159 -0.71 4.38 -0.61
CA ILE A 159 -0.35 5.31 0.47
C ILE A 159 1.17 5.42 0.52
N GLY A 160 1.68 6.57 0.15
CA GLY A 160 3.12 6.80 0.08
C GLY A 160 3.47 8.28 0.04
N PHE A 161 4.78 8.55 0.03
CA PHE A 161 5.28 9.89 -0.18
C PHE A 161 5.53 10.14 -1.66
N PRO A 162 5.18 11.31 -2.18
CA PRO A 162 5.68 11.72 -3.47
C PRO A 162 7.21 11.80 -3.40
N SER A 163 7.90 11.02 -4.21
CA SER A 163 9.36 11.07 -4.26
C SER A 163 9.80 12.45 -4.79
N PRO A 164 10.60 13.22 -4.06
CA PRO A 164 11.16 14.48 -4.55
C PRO A 164 12.31 14.16 -5.54
N GLY A 165 11.98 13.57 -6.67
CA GLY A 165 12.92 13.29 -7.75
C GLY A 165 12.74 14.28 -8.90
N GLU A 166 13.74 14.39 -9.76
CA GLU A 166 13.58 15.05 -11.05
C GLU A 166 12.37 14.43 -11.76
N ALA A 167 11.61 15.22 -12.51
CA ALA A 167 10.31 14.87 -13.11
C ALA A 167 10.27 13.55 -13.93
N ASN A 168 11.41 12.89 -14.11
CA ASN A 168 11.59 11.65 -14.84
C ASN A 168 11.87 10.42 -13.94
N GLN A 169 11.91 10.56 -12.60
CA GLN A 169 12.12 9.48 -11.64
C GLN A 169 11.02 9.46 -10.57
N GLN A 170 9.79 9.66 -10.98
CA GLN A 170 8.65 9.55 -10.10
C GLN A 170 8.48 8.08 -9.74
N SER A 171 8.95 7.67 -8.56
CA SER A 171 8.55 6.39 -8.00
C SER A 171 7.07 6.48 -7.64
N ASP A 172 6.27 5.71 -8.30
CA ASP A 172 4.88 5.53 -7.90
C ASP A 172 4.85 4.81 -6.54
N CYS A 173 3.83 5.07 -5.74
CA CYS A 173 3.68 4.43 -4.42
C CYS A 173 3.57 2.88 -4.48
N ILE A 174 3.51 2.30 -5.67
CA ILE A 174 3.45 0.86 -5.91
C ILE A 174 4.78 0.35 -6.48
N TYR A 175 5.32 1.05 -7.45
CA TYR A 175 6.57 0.70 -8.12
C TYR A 175 7.71 1.61 -7.63
N PRO A 176 8.88 1.07 -7.26
CA PRO A 176 9.30 -0.33 -7.38
C PRO A 176 9.06 -1.20 -6.14
N ASP A 177 8.56 -0.68 -5.03
CA ASP A 177 8.56 -1.30 -3.70
C ASP A 177 7.79 -2.64 -3.63
N PHE A 178 6.75 -2.80 -4.45
CA PHE A 178 5.95 -4.03 -4.51
C PHE A 178 6.27 -4.89 -5.74
N SER A 179 7.51 -4.82 -6.22
CA SER A 179 7.99 -5.57 -7.37
C SER A 179 8.89 -6.73 -6.99
N THR A 180 9.22 -7.60 -7.98
CA THR A 180 10.22 -8.65 -7.80
C THR A 180 11.62 -8.07 -7.60
N THR A 181 12.50 -8.81 -6.92
CA THR A 181 13.91 -8.45 -6.73
C THR A 181 14.61 -8.07 -8.05
N SER A 182 14.33 -8.79 -9.14
CA SER A 182 14.91 -8.47 -10.44
C SER A 182 14.45 -7.13 -10.99
N THR A 183 13.18 -6.77 -10.78
CA THR A 183 12.63 -5.47 -11.16
C THR A 183 13.22 -4.36 -10.31
N LEU A 184 13.31 -4.55 -8.98
CA LEU A 184 13.96 -3.63 -8.05
C LEU A 184 15.41 -3.33 -8.43
N HIS A 185 16.20 -4.37 -8.78
CA HIS A 185 17.60 -4.21 -9.17
C HIS A 185 17.73 -3.38 -10.45
N ARG A 186 16.88 -3.63 -11.46
CA ARG A 186 16.91 -2.83 -12.70
C ARG A 186 16.58 -1.36 -12.44
N PHE A 187 15.55 -1.10 -11.62
CA PHE A 187 15.17 0.25 -11.23
C PHE A 187 16.34 0.98 -10.55
N ALA A 188 17.01 0.31 -9.60
CA ALA A 188 18.16 0.88 -8.88
C ALA A 188 19.37 1.17 -9.78
N GLN A 189 19.48 0.49 -10.94
CA GLN A 189 20.54 0.71 -11.94
C GLN A 189 20.17 1.77 -12.98
N GLY A 190 18.99 2.37 -12.90
CA GLY A 190 18.49 3.35 -13.86
C GLY A 190 18.20 2.77 -15.24
N LYS A 191 17.80 1.48 -15.28
CA LYS A 191 17.48 0.74 -16.50
C LYS A 191 16.00 0.46 -16.59
#